data_ae0975d85fb65c89c420c5e7987fd4e6
#
_entry.id   ae0975d85fb65c89c420c5e7987fd4e6
#
_cell.length_a   1.000
_cell.length_b   1.000
_cell.length_c   1.000
_cell.angle_alpha   90.00
_cell.angle_beta   90.00
_cell.angle_gamma   90.00
#
_symmetry.space_group_name_H-M   'P 1'
#
loop_
_entity.id
_entity.type
_entity.pdbx_description
1 polymer ?
#
loop_
_entity_poly.entity_id
_entity_poly.type
_entity_poly.pdbx_seq_one_letter_code
_entity_poly.pdbx_strand_id
1 'polypeptide(L)'
;MVRELRADLVVLGAGLAGLSAAATAAATGATAVVLEPAATVGGSAAISGGYVWAVESAERLREEDPGRFQRHGRLVVDGYRDAIDWLTGYTPPLTGEERALAGRGHKFDLPLVIAHLVREVMAGGGRVVAEARTEDVTRTGHGYLTVASTPDGVLRITSPSVVLATGGRQADPEVRASLVGGGFVPPLRGNTYSRGTGVALAERLGGSANTANTGFYGHLFASGVRSLSPVDHITFALYHSGLGVLFDPRGHRFTDERRGDHNNAMALAAHGGRGLLLWSEKVQRDAAQAPFVPGTPRLDRWAFTRDRGGRTTVAEDLTALLPVLREWGHTEPVLDDEARARLGDGRVFAADVVPAITFTFGGVEVDEEGTVVDASGRPLPGLYAAGADMSDVYHEGYGGGLCQAVVSGRRAGLLAAARARGRPAATGAAGQTPSDPRPLGG
;
A
#
# COMPACT_ATOMS: atom_id res chain seq x y z
N MET A 1 -23.81 -15.43 -20.54
CA MET A 1 -24.78 -16.17 -19.68
C MET A 1 -24.85 -15.44 -18.33
N VAL A 2 -26.04 -15.40 -17.68
CA VAL A 2 -26.17 -14.84 -16.33
C VAL A 2 -26.15 -15.98 -15.30
N ARG A 3 -25.32 -15.89 -14.28
CA ARG A 3 -25.27 -16.86 -13.17
C ARG A 3 -25.61 -16.14 -11.87
N GLU A 4 -26.51 -16.72 -11.09
CA GLU A 4 -26.88 -16.22 -9.77
C GLU A 4 -26.23 -17.03 -8.67
N LEU A 5 -25.68 -16.33 -7.67
CA LEU A 5 -25.03 -16.91 -6.49
C LEU A 5 -25.60 -16.27 -5.23
N ARG A 6 -25.45 -16.99 -4.12
CA ARG A 6 -25.64 -16.46 -2.77
C ARG A 6 -24.38 -16.73 -1.94
N ALA A 7 -24.01 -15.80 -1.10
CA ALA A 7 -22.90 -15.93 -0.18
C ALA A 7 -23.21 -15.12 1.10
N ASP A 8 -22.52 -15.43 2.18
CA ASP A 8 -22.59 -14.66 3.42
C ASP A 8 -21.80 -13.34 3.31
N LEU A 9 -20.81 -13.32 2.40
CA LEU A 9 -19.94 -12.19 2.17
C LEU A 9 -19.52 -12.13 0.69
N VAL A 10 -19.58 -10.94 0.10
CA VAL A 10 -18.87 -10.62 -1.15
C VAL A 10 -17.68 -9.73 -0.83
N VAL A 11 -16.49 -10.08 -1.33
CA VAL A 11 -15.26 -9.31 -1.20
C VAL A 11 -14.85 -8.79 -2.56
N LEU A 12 -14.64 -7.49 -2.68
CA LEU A 12 -14.20 -6.83 -3.90
C LEU A 12 -12.68 -6.60 -3.84
N GLY A 13 -11.93 -7.39 -4.58
CA GLY A 13 -10.48 -7.44 -4.64
C GLY A 13 -9.88 -8.65 -3.91
N ALA A 14 -9.06 -9.43 -4.61
CA ALA A 14 -8.29 -10.55 -4.08
C ALA A 14 -6.85 -10.18 -3.71
N GLY A 15 -6.64 -8.95 -3.23
CA GLY A 15 -5.40 -8.53 -2.55
C GLY A 15 -5.32 -9.10 -1.14
N LEU A 16 -4.22 -8.80 -0.43
CA LEU A 16 -4.01 -9.34 0.94
C LEU A 16 -5.16 -8.96 1.89
N ALA A 17 -5.72 -7.75 1.82
CA ALA A 17 -6.85 -7.33 2.66
C ALA A 17 -8.11 -8.16 2.38
N GLY A 18 -8.49 -8.29 1.11
CA GLY A 18 -9.67 -9.03 0.72
C GLY A 18 -9.56 -10.53 1.02
N LEU A 19 -8.42 -11.14 0.74
CA LEU A 19 -8.17 -12.54 1.05
C LEU A 19 -8.12 -12.78 2.57
N SER A 20 -7.56 -11.85 3.36
CA SER A 20 -7.62 -11.93 4.82
C SER A 20 -9.05 -11.86 5.34
N ALA A 21 -9.91 -11.00 4.75
CA ALA A 21 -11.32 -10.93 5.11
C ALA A 21 -12.05 -12.24 4.78
N ALA A 22 -11.89 -12.72 3.56
CA ALA A 22 -12.57 -13.94 3.09
C ALA A 22 -12.12 -15.20 3.86
N ALA A 23 -10.82 -15.38 4.08
CA ALA A 23 -10.28 -16.52 4.82
C ALA A 23 -10.71 -16.49 6.29
N THR A 24 -10.72 -15.31 6.93
CA THR A 24 -11.21 -15.15 8.31
C THR A 24 -12.71 -15.47 8.40
N ALA A 25 -13.51 -15.02 7.45
CA ALA A 25 -14.92 -15.36 7.41
C ALA A 25 -15.12 -16.88 7.21
N ALA A 26 -14.38 -17.50 6.29
CA ALA A 26 -14.41 -18.93 6.03
C ALA A 26 -14.04 -19.76 7.27
N ALA A 27 -13.01 -19.38 8.01
CA ALA A 27 -12.60 -20.02 9.26
C ALA A 27 -13.68 -19.97 10.35
N THR A 28 -14.63 -19.07 10.24
CA THR A 28 -15.80 -18.99 11.14
C THR A 28 -17.06 -19.63 10.58
N GLY A 29 -16.97 -20.33 9.44
CA GLY A 29 -18.07 -21.07 8.80
C GLY A 29 -18.96 -20.20 7.88
N ALA A 30 -18.56 -18.98 7.55
CA ALA A 30 -19.27 -18.13 6.57
C ALA A 30 -18.71 -18.35 5.15
N THR A 31 -19.60 -18.37 4.16
CA THR A 31 -19.23 -18.50 2.75
C THR A 31 -18.86 -17.16 2.15
N ALA A 32 -17.71 -17.06 1.49
CA ALA A 32 -17.26 -15.84 0.82
C ALA A 32 -17.11 -16.02 -0.69
N VAL A 33 -17.53 -15.01 -1.47
CA VAL A 33 -17.19 -14.89 -2.89
C VAL A 33 -16.28 -13.68 -3.05
N VAL A 34 -15.05 -13.93 -3.52
CA VAL A 34 -14.05 -12.92 -3.78
C VAL A 34 -13.98 -12.63 -5.28
N LEU A 35 -14.08 -11.36 -5.67
CA LEU A 35 -14.03 -10.91 -7.07
C LEU A 35 -12.73 -10.16 -7.32
N GLU A 36 -11.96 -10.57 -8.33
CA GLU A 36 -10.69 -9.95 -8.71
C GLU A 36 -10.68 -9.58 -10.20
N PRO A 37 -10.48 -8.31 -10.56
CA PRO A 37 -10.48 -7.89 -11.97
C PRO A 37 -9.26 -8.37 -12.76
N ALA A 38 -8.14 -8.69 -12.08
CA ALA A 38 -6.95 -9.23 -12.73
C ALA A 38 -7.07 -10.75 -13.00
N ALA A 39 -6.27 -11.26 -13.92
CA ALA A 39 -6.15 -12.69 -14.16
C ALA A 39 -5.46 -13.44 -13.02
N THR A 40 -4.71 -12.72 -12.16
CA THR A 40 -3.99 -13.28 -11.02
C THR A 40 -4.40 -12.59 -9.73
N VAL A 41 -4.45 -13.35 -8.64
CA VAL A 41 -4.78 -12.83 -7.30
C VAL A 41 -3.54 -12.29 -6.59
N GLY A 42 -3.75 -11.54 -5.48
CA GLY A 42 -2.71 -11.05 -4.59
C GLY A 42 -2.47 -9.54 -4.67
N GLY A 43 -2.91 -8.89 -5.73
CA GLY A 43 -2.84 -7.43 -5.89
C GLY A 43 -1.43 -6.88 -5.63
N SER A 44 -1.33 -5.74 -4.94
CA SER A 44 -0.04 -5.12 -4.60
C SER A 44 0.82 -5.97 -3.65
N ALA A 45 0.23 -6.87 -2.88
CA ALA A 45 0.98 -7.73 -1.96
C ALA A 45 1.84 -8.74 -2.72
N ALA A 46 1.34 -9.32 -3.82
CA ALA A 46 2.08 -10.29 -4.63
C ALA A 46 3.35 -9.72 -5.28
N ILE A 47 3.40 -8.42 -5.51
CA ILE A 47 4.56 -7.72 -6.11
C ILE A 47 5.36 -6.90 -5.09
N SER A 48 5.08 -7.05 -3.80
CA SER A 48 5.77 -6.34 -2.72
C SER A 48 7.03 -7.07 -2.25
N GLY A 49 7.83 -6.41 -1.40
CA GLY A 49 8.99 -7.01 -0.75
C GLY A 49 8.65 -8.04 0.33
N GLY A 50 7.38 -8.23 0.67
CA GLY A 50 6.91 -9.21 1.64
C GLY A 50 7.17 -8.85 3.10
N TYR A 51 7.56 -7.62 3.41
CA TYR A 51 7.88 -7.20 4.77
C TYR A 51 6.62 -6.68 5.49
N VAL A 52 6.06 -7.50 6.38
CA VAL A 52 4.90 -7.16 7.21
C VAL A 52 5.40 -6.54 8.50
N TRP A 53 5.13 -5.26 8.69
CA TRP A 53 5.65 -4.47 9.80
C TRP A 53 4.65 -3.43 10.29
N ALA A 54 4.85 -2.95 11.51
CA ALA A 54 4.13 -1.82 12.07
C ALA A 54 5.08 -0.94 12.90
N VAL A 55 4.68 0.31 13.11
CA VAL A 55 5.35 1.22 14.04
C VAL A 55 5.29 0.64 15.46
N GLU A 56 6.31 0.87 16.28
CA GLU A 56 6.46 0.22 17.60
C GLU A 56 5.34 0.54 18.59
N SER A 57 4.78 1.76 18.54
CA SER A 57 3.70 2.20 19.43
C SER A 57 2.83 3.29 18.80
N ALA A 58 1.67 3.54 19.40
CA ALA A 58 0.80 4.64 18.98
C ALA A 58 1.41 6.02 19.22
N GLU A 59 2.29 6.18 20.23
CA GLU A 59 3.07 7.41 20.47
C GLU A 59 4.05 7.63 19.33
N ARG A 60 4.81 6.59 18.98
CA ARG A 60 5.77 6.66 17.89
C ARG A 60 5.08 6.91 16.54
N LEU A 61 3.90 6.34 16.32
CA LEU A 61 3.12 6.61 15.12
C LEU A 61 2.72 8.08 15.01
N ARG A 62 2.33 8.74 16.11
CA ARG A 62 2.02 10.19 16.11
C ARG A 62 3.23 11.07 15.82
N GLU A 63 4.43 10.64 16.18
CA GLU A 63 5.68 11.33 15.85
C GLU A 63 6.03 11.17 14.36
N GLU A 64 5.89 9.97 13.82
CA GLU A 64 6.20 9.66 12.42
C GLU A 64 5.14 10.17 11.45
N ASP A 65 3.88 10.21 11.90
CA ASP A 65 2.72 10.66 11.13
C ASP A 65 1.90 11.67 11.95
N PRO A 66 2.35 12.93 12.09
CA PRO A 66 1.68 13.94 12.90
C PRO A 66 0.38 14.47 12.28
N GLY A 67 0.00 14.02 11.10
CA GLY A 67 -1.12 14.51 10.34
C GLY A 67 -2.49 14.24 10.98
N ARG A 68 -3.45 15.14 10.70
CA ARG A 68 -4.81 15.11 11.26
C ARG A 68 -5.67 13.94 10.79
N PHE A 69 -5.27 13.28 9.70
CA PHE A 69 -6.02 12.18 9.08
C PHE A 69 -5.54 10.79 9.54
N GLN A 70 -4.96 10.67 10.72
CA GLN A 70 -4.45 9.41 11.27
C GLN A 70 -5.43 8.83 12.31
N ARG A 71 -6.74 8.76 12.01
CA ARG A 71 -7.75 8.28 12.96
C ARG A 71 -7.65 6.78 13.26
N HIS A 72 -7.25 6.00 12.27
CA HIS A 72 -7.25 4.53 12.33
C HIS A 72 -5.86 3.90 12.41
N GLY A 73 -4.79 4.71 12.47
CA GLY A 73 -3.41 4.20 12.52
C GLY A 73 -3.12 3.30 13.72
N ARG A 74 -3.74 3.60 14.87
CA ARG A 74 -3.64 2.78 16.06
C ARG A 74 -4.14 1.34 15.87
N LEU A 75 -5.16 1.13 15.03
CA LEU A 75 -5.64 -0.20 14.67
C LEU A 75 -4.52 -1.12 14.16
N VAL A 76 -3.61 -0.56 13.33
CA VAL A 76 -2.50 -1.32 12.74
C VAL A 76 -1.45 -1.64 13.81
N VAL A 77 -1.12 -0.66 14.67
CA VAL A 77 -0.14 -0.84 15.75
C VAL A 77 -0.61 -1.89 16.74
N ASP A 78 -1.84 -1.76 17.23
CA ASP A 78 -2.42 -2.67 18.23
C ASP A 78 -2.64 -4.08 17.62
N GLY A 79 -2.98 -4.18 16.34
CA GLY A 79 -3.24 -5.45 15.65
C GLY A 79 -2.00 -6.16 15.09
N TYR A 80 -0.79 -5.58 15.20
CA TYR A 80 0.41 -6.11 14.59
C TYR A 80 0.75 -7.54 15.04
N ARG A 81 0.78 -7.81 16.34
CA ARG A 81 1.14 -9.14 16.86
C ARG A 81 0.17 -10.21 16.38
N ASP A 82 -1.12 -9.94 16.51
CA ASP A 82 -2.17 -10.84 16.05
C ASP A 82 -2.10 -11.09 14.54
N ALA A 83 -1.68 -10.09 13.76
CA ALA A 83 -1.49 -10.24 12.33
C ALA A 83 -0.29 -11.15 12.00
N ILE A 84 0.83 -11.00 12.71
CA ILE A 84 2.01 -11.84 12.54
C ILE A 84 1.72 -13.28 12.95
N ASP A 85 1.10 -13.50 14.10
CA ASP A 85 0.75 -14.83 14.62
C ASP A 85 -0.21 -15.53 13.65
N TRP A 86 -1.22 -14.81 13.15
CA TRP A 86 -2.16 -15.34 12.18
C TRP A 86 -1.50 -15.73 10.84
N LEU A 87 -0.60 -14.90 10.30
CA LEU A 87 0.15 -15.22 9.08
C LEU A 87 1.09 -16.41 9.29
N THR A 88 1.72 -16.48 10.46
CA THR A 88 2.62 -17.58 10.84
C THR A 88 1.87 -18.92 10.91
N GLY A 89 0.58 -18.92 11.23
CA GLY A 89 -0.28 -20.10 11.17
C GLY A 89 -0.45 -20.68 9.75
N TYR A 90 -0.26 -19.86 8.70
CA TYR A 90 -0.27 -20.32 7.29
C TYR A 90 1.11 -20.64 6.76
N THR A 91 2.11 -19.84 7.13
CA THR A 91 3.46 -19.90 6.59
C THR A 91 4.43 -19.30 7.59
N PRO A 92 5.51 -20.00 7.98
CA PRO A 92 6.52 -19.39 8.85
C PRO A 92 7.16 -18.19 8.17
N PRO A 93 7.52 -17.14 8.91
CA PRO A 93 8.23 -16.00 8.36
C PRO A 93 9.63 -16.42 7.86
N LEU A 94 10.09 -15.77 6.81
CA LEU A 94 11.43 -16.00 6.23
C LEU A 94 12.54 -15.40 7.08
N THR A 95 12.23 -14.43 7.96
CA THR A 95 13.18 -13.79 8.88
C THR A 95 12.60 -13.77 10.28
N GLY A 96 13.49 -13.65 11.28
CA GLY A 96 13.08 -13.24 12.62
C GLY A 96 12.48 -11.84 12.64
N GLU A 97 12.07 -11.36 13.81
CA GLU A 97 11.64 -9.98 13.96
C GLU A 97 12.84 -9.03 13.76
N GLU A 98 12.74 -8.13 12.81
CA GLU A 98 13.78 -7.17 12.47
C GLU A 98 13.28 -5.74 12.66
N ARG A 99 14.20 -4.82 13.03
CA ARG A 99 13.91 -3.39 12.99
C ARG A 99 13.85 -2.91 11.55
N ALA A 100 12.80 -2.16 11.23
CA ALA A 100 12.66 -1.46 9.96
C ALA A 100 12.03 -0.10 10.18
N LEU A 101 12.68 0.94 9.69
CA LEU A 101 12.20 2.32 9.82
C LEU A 101 11.89 2.65 11.30
N ALA A 102 10.69 3.13 11.58
CA ALA A 102 10.21 3.46 12.93
C ALA A 102 9.53 2.28 13.65
N GLY A 103 9.71 1.05 13.18
CA GLY A 103 9.01 -0.11 13.69
C GLY A 103 9.79 -1.41 13.59
N ARG A 104 9.04 -2.49 13.61
CA ARG A 104 9.55 -3.87 13.54
C ARG A 104 8.62 -4.74 12.72
N GLY A 105 9.16 -5.80 12.15
CA GLY A 105 8.40 -6.68 11.28
C GLY A 105 9.10 -7.96 10.92
N HIS A 106 8.42 -8.75 10.11
CA HIS A 106 8.88 -10.03 9.58
C HIS A 106 8.70 -10.06 8.08
N LYS A 107 9.61 -10.73 7.39
CA LYS A 107 9.45 -11.03 5.98
C LYS A 107 8.69 -12.33 5.79
N PHE A 108 7.67 -12.32 4.92
CA PHE A 108 6.91 -13.49 4.50
C PHE A 108 7.05 -13.74 2.99
N ASP A 109 6.91 -15.00 2.59
CA ASP A 109 6.64 -15.36 1.20
C ASP A 109 5.16 -15.07 0.89
N LEU A 110 4.86 -13.85 0.43
CA LEU A 110 3.47 -13.45 0.20
C LEU A 110 2.78 -14.22 -0.92
N PRO A 111 3.43 -14.59 -2.04
CA PRO A 111 2.84 -15.54 -2.98
C PRO A 111 2.35 -16.83 -2.33
N LEU A 112 3.13 -17.40 -1.42
CA LEU A 112 2.75 -18.60 -0.67
C LEU A 112 1.61 -18.31 0.32
N VAL A 113 1.68 -17.22 1.08
CA VAL A 113 0.59 -16.78 1.96
C VAL A 113 -0.72 -16.62 1.18
N ILE A 114 -0.69 -15.93 0.04
CA ILE A 114 -1.85 -15.71 -0.83
C ILE A 114 -2.44 -17.06 -1.27
N ALA A 115 -1.60 -18.00 -1.70
CA ALA A 115 -2.06 -19.32 -2.11
C ALA A 115 -2.74 -20.08 -0.96
N HIS A 116 -2.24 -19.95 0.27
CA HIS A 116 -2.87 -20.55 1.46
C HIS A 116 -4.22 -19.91 1.76
N LEU A 117 -4.33 -18.56 1.72
CA LEU A 117 -5.58 -17.86 1.95
C LEU A 117 -6.65 -18.21 0.91
N VAL A 118 -6.28 -18.34 -0.36
CA VAL A 118 -7.19 -18.80 -1.42
C VAL A 118 -7.71 -20.23 -1.12
N ARG A 119 -6.82 -21.13 -0.69
CA ARG A 119 -7.21 -22.50 -0.31
C ARG A 119 -8.17 -22.50 0.88
N GLU A 120 -7.95 -21.66 1.87
CA GLU A 120 -8.84 -21.52 3.04
C GLU A 120 -10.23 -21.06 2.64
N VAL A 121 -10.34 -20.05 1.78
CA VAL A 121 -11.62 -19.57 1.23
C VAL A 121 -12.36 -20.71 0.52
N MET A 122 -11.65 -21.48 -0.33
CA MET A 122 -12.25 -22.57 -1.09
C MET A 122 -12.66 -23.76 -0.20
N ALA A 123 -11.83 -24.10 0.79
CA ALA A 123 -12.12 -25.15 1.77
C ALA A 123 -13.36 -24.83 2.62
N GLY A 124 -13.62 -23.55 2.91
CA GLY A 124 -14.85 -23.07 3.55
C GLY A 124 -16.07 -23.00 2.63
N GLY A 125 -16.01 -23.55 1.41
CA GLY A 125 -17.11 -23.54 0.45
C GLY A 125 -17.27 -22.21 -0.32
N GLY A 126 -16.34 -21.28 -0.14
CA GLY A 126 -16.29 -20.00 -0.85
C GLY A 126 -15.73 -20.13 -2.26
N ARG A 127 -15.59 -18.97 -2.94
CA ARG A 127 -15.06 -18.89 -4.31
C ARG A 127 -14.14 -17.70 -4.45
N VAL A 128 -13.06 -17.84 -5.21
CA VAL A 128 -12.21 -16.74 -5.68
C VAL A 128 -12.34 -16.73 -7.21
N VAL A 129 -12.85 -15.63 -7.75
CA VAL A 129 -13.13 -15.46 -9.18
C VAL A 129 -12.21 -14.39 -9.73
N ALA A 130 -11.21 -14.81 -10.50
CA ALA A 130 -10.34 -13.91 -11.26
C ALA A 130 -11.03 -13.42 -12.52
N GLU A 131 -10.50 -12.36 -13.16
CA GLU A 131 -11.07 -11.70 -14.33
C GLU A 131 -12.56 -11.30 -14.12
N ALA A 132 -12.93 -11.04 -12.86
CA ALA A 132 -14.27 -10.65 -12.44
C ALA A 132 -14.28 -9.15 -12.09
N ARG A 133 -14.72 -8.33 -13.02
CA ARG A 133 -14.87 -6.89 -12.81
C ARG A 133 -16.19 -6.59 -12.16
N THR A 134 -16.17 -6.01 -10.98
CA THR A 134 -17.38 -5.49 -10.33
C THR A 134 -17.90 -4.28 -11.09
N GLU A 135 -19.14 -4.39 -11.58
CA GLU A 135 -19.82 -3.32 -12.32
C GLU A 135 -20.70 -2.49 -11.40
N ASP A 136 -21.40 -3.17 -10.48
CA ASP A 136 -22.30 -2.49 -9.56
C ASP A 136 -22.49 -3.24 -8.25
N VAL A 137 -22.83 -2.47 -7.21
CA VAL A 137 -23.33 -2.96 -5.93
C VAL A 137 -24.56 -2.13 -5.56
N THR A 138 -25.68 -2.81 -5.34
CA THR A 138 -26.95 -2.17 -4.99
C THR A 138 -27.43 -2.67 -3.63
N ARG A 139 -27.92 -1.77 -2.78
CA ARG A 139 -28.55 -2.14 -1.50
C ARG A 139 -29.92 -2.75 -1.73
N THR A 140 -30.22 -3.84 -1.04
CA THR A 140 -31.51 -4.54 -1.07
C THR A 140 -32.15 -4.55 0.32
N GLY A 141 -33.38 -5.05 0.45
CA GLY A 141 -34.05 -5.18 1.76
C GLY A 141 -33.32 -6.11 2.75
N HIS A 142 -32.44 -7.00 2.26
CA HIS A 142 -31.76 -8.02 3.08
C HIS A 142 -30.24 -8.00 2.97
N GLY A 143 -29.65 -6.94 2.42
CA GLY A 143 -28.20 -6.82 2.21
C GLY A 143 -27.89 -6.15 0.89
N TYR A 144 -27.10 -6.81 0.05
CA TYR A 144 -26.55 -6.25 -1.20
C TYR A 144 -26.71 -7.22 -2.36
N LEU A 145 -26.89 -6.67 -3.56
CA LEU A 145 -26.74 -7.34 -4.83
C LEU A 145 -25.48 -6.80 -5.50
N THR A 146 -24.50 -7.67 -5.71
CA THR A 146 -23.28 -7.36 -6.46
C THR A 146 -23.40 -7.93 -7.87
N VAL A 147 -23.07 -7.12 -8.87
CA VAL A 147 -23.02 -7.51 -10.29
C VAL A 147 -21.58 -7.41 -10.78
N ALA A 148 -21.09 -8.48 -11.39
CA ALA A 148 -19.76 -8.52 -11.98
C ALA A 148 -19.76 -9.14 -13.36
N SER A 149 -18.96 -8.59 -14.27
CA SER A 149 -18.65 -9.18 -15.56
C SER A 149 -17.45 -10.12 -15.45
N THR A 150 -17.53 -11.26 -16.15
CA THR A 150 -16.47 -12.25 -16.27
C THR A 150 -16.34 -12.71 -17.72
N PRO A 151 -15.28 -13.40 -18.12
CA PRO A 151 -15.18 -14.01 -19.46
C PRO A 151 -16.35 -14.95 -19.79
N ASP A 152 -16.92 -15.61 -18.78
CA ASP A 152 -18.05 -16.56 -18.94
C ASP A 152 -19.44 -15.88 -18.92
N GLY A 153 -19.49 -14.58 -18.70
CA GLY A 153 -20.73 -13.80 -18.64
C GLY A 153 -20.89 -12.99 -17.36
N VAL A 154 -22.11 -12.77 -16.91
CA VAL A 154 -22.43 -11.91 -15.77
C VAL A 154 -22.70 -12.74 -14.52
N LEU A 155 -22.07 -12.38 -13.42
CA LEU A 155 -22.37 -12.87 -12.08
C LEU A 155 -23.27 -11.87 -11.34
N ARG A 156 -24.33 -12.39 -10.72
CA ARG A 156 -25.21 -11.66 -9.79
C ARG A 156 -25.13 -12.35 -8.44
N ILE A 157 -24.66 -11.66 -7.42
CA ILE A 157 -24.38 -12.26 -6.12
C ILE A 157 -25.16 -11.52 -5.05
N THR A 158 -26.04 -12.21 -4.34
CA THR A 158 -26.72 -11.65 -3.15
C THR A 158 -25.98 -12.01 -1.89
N SER A 159 -25.76 -11.03 -1.00
CA SER A 159 -25.08 -11.23 0.27
C SER A 159 -25.57 -10.24 1.35
N PRO A 160 -25.55 -10.60 2.63
CA PRO A 160 -25.81 -9.64 3.72
C PRO A 160 -24.68 -8.64 3.89
N SER A 161 -23.46 -8.92 3.37
CA SER A 161 -22.29 -8.07 3.56
C SER A 161 -21.43 -7.94 2.31
N VAL A 162 -20.78 -6.79 2.15
CA VAL A 162 -19.76 -6.50 1.13
C VAL A 162 -18.52 -5.89 1.80
N VAL A 163 -17.33 -6.36 1.43
CA VAL A 163 -16.05 -5.76 1.82
C VAL A 163 -15.41 -5.10 0.59
N LEU A 164 -15.16 -3.81 0.68
CA LEU A 164 -14.38 -3.04 -0.27
C LEU A 164 -12.89 -3.23 0.07
N ALA A 165 -12.15 -3.92 -0.82
CA ALA A 165 -10.73 -4.22 -0.67
C ALA A 165 -10.00 -4.08 -2.03
N THR A 166 -10.40 -3.06 -2.80
CA THR A 166 -9.98 -2.86 -4.20
C THR A 166 -8.62 -2.19 -4.33
N GLY A 167 -8.03 -1.71 -3.23
CA GLY A 167 -6.62 -1.35 -3.13
C GLY A 167 -6.29 0.12 -3.36
N GLY A 168 -7.22 1.03 -3.16
CA GLY A 168 -6.99 2.47 -3.26
C GLY A 168 -7.13 3.03 -4.68
N ARG A 169 -6.56 4.23 -4.92
CA ARG A 169 -6.85 5.06 -6.11
C ARG A 169 -5.63 5.36 -6.99
N GLN A 170 -4.47 4.87 -6.61
CA GLN A 170 -3.18 5.27 -7.21
C GLN A 170 -2.99 4.87 -8.68
N ALA A 171 -3.74 3.90 -9.21
CA ALA A 171 -3.64 3.53 -10.61
C ALA A 171 -4.38 4.51 -11.55
N ASP A 172 -5.22 5.39 -10.99
CA ASP A 172 -5.83 6.49 -11.73
C ASP A 172 -4.80 7.61 -11.93
N PRO A 173 -4.46 7.99 -13.18
CA PRO A 173 -3.48 9.02 -13.47
C PRO A 173 -3.93 10.43 -13.00
N GLU A 174 -5.24 10.72 -13.01
CA GLU A 174 -5.78 12.00 -12.56
C GLU A 174 -5.61 12.15 -11.04
N VAL A 175 -5.87 11.07 -10.30
CA VAL A 175 -5.62 11.02 -8.86
C VAL A 175 -4.13 11.24 -8.58
N ARG A 176 -3.23 10.53 -9.28
CA ARG A 176 -1.79 10.74 -9.06
C ARG A 176 -1.36 12.18 -9.37
N ALA A 177 -1.86 12.77 -10.44
CA ALA A 177 -1.56 14.14 -10.78
C ALA A 177 -2.04 15.13 -9.71
N SER A 178 -3.19 14.88 -9.08
CA SER A 178 -3.74 15.73 -8.02
C SER A 178 -2.97 15.66 -6.70
N LEU A 179 -2.20 14.57 -6.47
CA LEU A 179 -1.40 14.39 -5.24
C LEU A 179 -0.05 15.13 -5.30
N VAL A 180 0.33 15.65 -6.45
CA VAL A 180 1.64 16.27 -6.66
C VAL A 180 1.47 17.64 -7.31
N GLY A 181 2.14 18.64 -6.81
CA GLY A 181 2.26 19.91 -7.49
C GLY A 181 2.98 19.78 -8.84
N GLY A 182 2.91 20.79 -9.72
CA GLY A 182 3.75 20.86 -10.93
C GLY A 182 3.16 20.31 -12.22
N GLY A 183 1.92 19.82 -12.23
CA GLY A 183 1.16 19.55 -13.47
C GLY A 183 1.61 18.37 -14.32
N PHE A 184 2.27 17.37 -13.72
CA PHE A 184 2.61 16.12 -14.38
C PHE A 184 2.00 14.92 -13.65
N VAL A 185 1.96 13.74 -14.31
CA VAL A 185 1.47 12.50 -13.73
C VAL A 185 2.66 11.73 -13.15
N PRO A 186 2.76 11.58 -11.82
CA PRO A 186 3.82 10.80 -11.19
C PRO A 186 3.79 9.33 -11.62
N PRO A 187 4.94 8.63 -11.68
CA PRO A 187 4.99 7.20 -11.95
C PRO A 187 4.12 6.40 -10.97
N LEU A 188 3.40 5.42 -11.48
CA LEU A 188 2.75 4.41 -10.65
C LEU A 188 3.80 3.39 -10.18
N ARG A 189 3.94 3.26 -8.86
CA ARG A 189 4.78 2.25 -8.23
C ARG A 189 3.89 1.18 -7.60
N GLY A 190 3.21 0.38 -8.40
CA GLY A 190 2.30 -0.61 -7.85
C GLY A 190 1.33 -1.24 -8.85
N ASN A 191 0.24 -1.75 -8.30
CA ASN A 191 -0.81 -2.45 -9.02
C ASN A 191 -1.61 -1.51 -9.94
N THR A 192 -1.81 -1.90 -11.18
CA THR A 192 -2.53 -1.12 -12.21
C THR A 192 -4.06 -1.19 -12.10
N TYR A 193 -4.60 -2.07 -11.26
CA TYR A 193 -6.04 -2.25 -11.06
C TYR A 193 -6.64 -1.40 -9.93
N SER A 194 -5.82 -0.78 -9.09
CA SER A 194 -6.25 0.06 -7.95
C SER A 194 -6.69 1.46 -8.41
N ARG A 195 -7.88 1.55 -9.02
CA ARG A 195 -8.41 2.75 -9.70
C ARG A 195 -9.49 3.49 -8.92
N GLY A 196 -9.69 3.16 -7.63
CA GLY A 196 -10.71 3.80 -6.80
C GLY A 196 -12.11 3.19 -6.91
N THR A 197 -12.22 1.98 -7.41
CA THR A 197 -13.51 1.28 -7.51
C THR A 197 -14.25 1.21 -6.18
N GLY A 198 -13.54 0.92 -5.08
CA GLY A 198 -14.12 0.87 -3.72
C GLY A 198 -14.71 2.21 -3.31
N VAL A 199 -13.99 3.31 -3.54
CA VAL A 199 -14.46 4.68 -3.25
C VAL A 199 -15.73 5.00 -4.05
N ALA A 200 -15.70 4.80 -5.36
CA ALA A 200 -16.85 5.09 -6.22
C ALA A 200 -18.09 4.25 -5.86
N LEU A 201 -17.89 3.00 -5.45
CA LEU A 201 -18.99 2.13 -5.00
C LEU A 201 -19.54 2.59 -3.63
N ALA A 202 -18.67 2.96 -2.69
CA ALA A 202 -19.07 3.48 -1.38
C ALA A 202 -19.94 4.73 -1.53
N GLU A 203 -19.52 5.71 -2.35
CA GLU A 203 -20.25 6.94 -2.60
C GLU A 203 -21.62 6.68 -3.23
N ARG A 204 -21.70 5.78 -4.22
CA ARG A 204 -23.00 5.39 -4.83
C ARG A 204 -23.96 4.73 -3.84
N LEU A 205 -23.43 4.05 -2.82
CA LEU A 205 -24.20 3.44 -1.74
C LEU A 205 -24.58 4.41 -0.62
N GLY A 206 -24.16 5.68 -0.71
CA GLY A 206 -24.38 6.73 0.28
C GLY A 206 -23.29 6.82 1.34
N GLY A 207 -22.17 6.14 1.15
CA GLY A 207 -20.99 6.25 1.98
C GLY A 207 -20.20 7.53 1.71
N SER A 208 -19.37 7.91 2.66
CA SER A 208 -18.47 9.05 2.58
C SER A 208 -17.06 8.61 2.20
N ALA A 209 -16.33 9.51 1.54
CA ALA A 209 -14.92 9.32 1.21
C ALA A 209 -14.08 10.53 1.59
N ASN A 210 -12.95 10.32 2.26
CA ASN A 210 -12.00 11.38 2.56
C ASN A 210 -11.00 11.55 1.41
N THR A 211 -11.36 12.36 0.42
CA THR A 211 -10.45 12.73 -0.67
C THR A 211 -9.58 13.94 -0.34
N ALA A 212 -9.82 14.62 0.79
CA ALA A 212 -8.99 15.71 1.29
C ALA A 212 -7.67 15.21 1.91
N ASN A 213 -7.59 13.92 2.28
CA ASN A 213 -6.31 13.29 2.61
C ASN A 213 -5.55 13.01 1.32
N THR A 214 -4.61 13.89 0.97
CA THR A 214 -3.76 13.80 -0.22
C THR A 214 -2.46 13.04 0.04
N GLY A 215 -2.29 12.45 1.22
CA GLY A 215 -1.15 11.62 1.55
C GLY A 215 -1.10 10.34 0.71
N PHE A 216 0.10 9.84 0.52
CA PHE A 216 0.34 8.59 -0.21
C PHE A 216 1.60 7.89 0.30
N TYR A 217 1.67 6.57 0.17
CA TYR A 217 2.92 5.86 0.29
C TYR A 217 3.66 5.88 -1.05
N GLY A 218 4.91 6.30 -1.03
CA GLY A 218 5.71 6.38 -2.24
C GLY A 218 7.21 6.45 -1.96
N HIS A 219 7.98 6.56 -3.06
CA HIS A 219 9.44 6.62 -3.05
C HIS A 219 9.94 7.55 -4.14
N LEU A 220 11.19 8.00 -4.03
CA LEU A 220 11.85 8.72 -5.12
C LEU A 220 12.28 7.74 -6.21
N PHE A 221 11.95 8.09 -7.46
CA PHE A 221 12.46 7.46 -8.68
C PHE A 221 13.28 8.48 -9.47
N ALA A 222 14.29 8.03 -10.20
CA ALA A 222 14.89 8.89 -11.21
C ALA A 222 13.88 9.12 -12.34
N SER A 223 13.77 10.36 -12.81
CA SER A 223 12.96 10.71 -13.96
C SER A 223 13.49 10.07 -15.25
N GLY A 224 12.70 10.06 -16.33
CA GLY A 224 13.13 9.59 -17.64
C GLY A 224 13.13 8.06 -17.83
N VAL A 225 12.81 7.27 -16.81
CA VAL A 225 12.66 5.81 -16.99
C VAL A 225 11.56 5.53 -17.99
N ARG A 226 11.87 4.75 -19.04
CA ARG A 226 10.99 4.57 -20.20
C ARG A 226 9.95 3.47 -20.05
N SER A 227 10.19 2.50 -19.16
CA SER A 227 9.29 1.38 -18.92
C SER A 227 9.32 1.01 -17.45
N LEU A 228 8.14 1.02 -16.84
CA LEU A 228 7.93 0.61 -15.45
C LEU A 228 7.04 -0.63 -15.45
N SER A 229 7.65 -1.80 -15.26
CA SER A 229 6.89 -3.00 -14.96
C SER A 229 6.47 -3.02 -13.49
N PRO A 230 5.26 -3.46 -13.14
CA PRO A 230 4.85 -3.61 -11.74
C PRO A 230 5.80 -4.47 -10.90
N VAL A 231 6.51 -5.42 -11.50
CA VAL A 231 7.47 -6.29 -10.77
C VAL A 231 8.82 -5.60 -10.53
N ASP A 232 9.18 -4.58 -11.31
CA ASP A 232 10.46 -3.88 -11.19
C ASP A 232 10.41 -2.67 -10.24
N HIS A 233 9.24 -2.27 -9.77
CA HIS A 233 9.05 -1.01 -9.04
C HIS A 233 9.89 -0.92 -7.74
N ILE A 234 10.19 -2.04 -7.08
CA ILE A 234 11.06 -2.08 -5.90
C ILE A 234 12.49 -1.71 -6.28
N THR A 235 12.92 -2.10 -7.47
CA THR A 235 14.28 -1.91 -7.97
C THR A 235 14.60 -0.45 -8.30
N PHE A 236 13.61 0.32 -8.78
CA PHE A 236 13.80 1.73 -9.15
C PHE A 236 13.84 2.70 -7.97
N ALA A 237 13.38 2.29 -6.79
CA ALA A 237 13.30 3.18 -5.63
C ALA A 237 14.69 3.53 -5.07
N LEU A 238 14.92 4.82 -4.84
CA LEU A 238 16.17 5.36 -4.32
C LEU A 238 16.17 5.37 -2.78
N TYR A 239 16.08 4.20 -2.17
CA TYR A 239 15.93 4.00 -0.72
C TYR A 239 17.02 4.68 0.13
N HIS A 240 18.16 4.99 -0.47
CA HIS A 240 19.27 5.69 0.19
C HIS A 240 19.08 7.21 0.22
N SER A 241 17.97 7.75 -0.26
CA SER A 241 17.76 9.21 -0.36
C SER A 241 17.90 9.92 0.99
N GLY A 242 17.62 9.25 2.11
CA GLY A 242 17.86 9.78 3.45
C GLY A 242 19.33 10.04 3.80
N LEU A 243 20.26 9.46 3.05
CA LEU A 243 21.72 9.66 3.18
C LEU A 243 22.28 10.64 2.15
N GLY A 244 21.48 11.04 1.17
CA GLY A 244 21.79 12.05 0.18
C GLY A 244 21.36 13.45 0.61
N VAL A 245 21.37 14.39 -0.34
CA VAL A 245 20.89 15.78 -0.20
C VAL A 245 19.90 16.04 -1.33
N LEU A 246 18.71 16.53 -0.99
CA LEU A 246 17.62 16.75 -1.92
C LEU A 246 17.38 18.26 -2.15
N PHE A 247 17.40 18.67 -3.41
CA PHE A 247 17.21 20.04 -3.83
C PHE A 247 15.99 20.17 -4.74
N ASP A 248 15.33 21.31 -4.68
CA ASP A 248 14.37 21.76 -5.69
C ASP A 248 15.08 22.10 -7.01
N PRO A 249 14.37 22.32 -8.14
CA PRO A 249 14.99 22.71 -9.39
C PRO A 249 15.74 24.05 -9.35
N ARG A 250 15.50 24.87 -8.32
CA ARG A 250 16.19 26.16 -8.10
C ARG A 250 17.44 26.02 -7.24
N GLY A 251 17.80 24.78 -6.87
CA GLY A 251 19.00 24.47 -6.10
C GLY A 251 18.88 24.68 -4.59
N HIS A 252 17.66 24.81 -4.04
CA HIS A 252 17.45 24.97 -2.60
C HIS A 252 17.06 23.66 -1.94
N ARG A 253 17.61 23.36 -0.77
CA ARG A 253 17.11 22.31 0.12
C ARG A 253 15.77 22.73 0.70
N PHE A 254 14.84 21.78 0.85
CA PHE A 254 13.48 22.05 1.32
C PHE A 254 12.96 21.05 2.34
N THR A 255 13.75 20.03 2.69
CA THR A 255 13.34 18.99 3.65
C THR A 255 14.53 18.50 4.48
N ASP A 256 14.26 17.81 5.58
CA ASP A 256 15.25 17.00 6.29
C ASP A 256 15.21 15.57 5.71
N GLU A 257 16.16 15.26 4.84
CA GLU A 257 16.24 13.98 4.14
C GLU A 257 16.38 12.79 5.09
N ARG A 258 16.89 12.98 6.30
CA ARG A 258 17.06 11.93 7.32
C ARG A 258 15.74 11.29 7.76
N ARG A 259 14.62 11.95 7.52
CA ARG A 259 13.28 11.38 7.72
C ARG A 259 12.99 10.17 6.83
N GLY A 260 13.87 9.90 5.87
CA GLY A 260 13.82 8.72 5.03
C GLY A 260 13.08 8.92 3.70
N ASP A 261 13.22 7.92 2.87
CA ASP A 261 12.86 7.94 1.46
C ASP A 261 11.37 8.23 1.20
N HIS A 262 10.47 7.63 1.97
CA HIS A 262 9.04 7.94 1.85
C HIS A 262 8.74 9.42 2.15
N ASN A 263 9.27 9.95 3.25
CA ASN A 263 9.06 11.35 3.63
C ASN A 263 9.69 12.30 2.61
N ASN A 264 10.82 11.94 2.01
CA ASN A 264 11.44 12.68 0.93
C ASN A 264 10.56 12.73 -0.32
N ALA A 265 9.88 11.62 -0.67
CA ALA A 265 8.93 11.58 -1.78
C ALA A 265 7.69 12.46 -1.51
N MET A 266 7.16 12.43 -0.28
CA MET A 266 6.05 13.27 0.14
C MET A 266 6.42 14.75 0.13
N ALA A 267 7.60 15.11 0.69
CA ALA A 267 8.10 16.49 0.68
C ALA A 267 8.31 17.00 -0.75
N LEU A 268 8.86 16.15 -1.63
CA LEU A 268 9.05 16.52 -3.03
C LEU A 268 7.71 16.72 -3.74
N ALA A 269 6.71 15.89 -3.48
CA ALA A 269 5.36 16.03 -4.04
C ALA A 269 4.74 17.37 -3.65
N ALA A 270 4.82 17.75 -2.37
CA ALA A 270 4.34 19.04 -1.87
C ALA A 270 5.15 20.23 -2.42
N HIS A 271 6.38 20.00 -2.88
CA HIS A 271 7.31 21.03 -3.36
C HIS A 271 7.45 21.08 -4.89
N GLY A 272 6.41 20.72 -5.62
CA GLY A 272 6.36 20.81 -7.09
C GLY A 272 6.72 19.51 -7.81
N GLY A 273 7.00 18.43 -7.08
CA GLY A 273 7.11 17.06 -7.62
C GLY A 273 8.35 16.75 -8.45
N ARG A 274 9.32 17.65 -8.52
CA ARG A 274 10.58 17.42 -9.23
C ARG A 274 11.75 17.97 -8.43
N GLY A 275 12.84 17.23 -8.37
CA GLY A 275 14.03 17.63 -7.63
C GLY A 275 15.31 16.97 -8.12
N LEU A 276 16.39 17.31 -7.46
CA LEU A 276 17.72 16.78 -7.67
C LEU A 276 18.19 16.09 -6.39
N LEU A 277 18.47 14.80 -6.46
CA LEU A 277 19.10 14.06 -5.37
C LEU A 277 20.59 13.91 -5.66
N LEU A 278 21.44 14.36 -4.72
CA LEU A 278 22.90 14.20 -4.75
C LEU A 278 23.34 13.28 -3.62
N TRP A 279 24.36 12.43 -3.87
CA TRP A 279 24.98 11.61 -2.83
C TRP A 279 26.44 11.29 -3.14
N SER A 280 27.19 10.98 -2.09
CA SER A 280 28.63 10.69 -2.18
C SER A 280 28.90 9.30 -2.72
N GLU A 281 30.13 9.08 -3.21
CA GLU A 281 30.63 7.74 -3.58
C GLU A 281 30.55 6.75 -2.41
N LYS A 282 30.79 7.21 -1.18
CA LYS A 282 30.61 6.38 0.02
C LYS A 282 29.19 5.86 0.14
N VAL A 283 28.17 6.72 -0.03
CA VAL A 283 26.76 6.32 0.01
C VAL A 283 26.44 5.36 -1.12
N GLN A 284 26.97 5.60 -2.34
CA GLN A 284 26.80 4.71 -3.48
C GLN A 284 27.30 3.29 -3.19
N ARG A 285 28.49 3.17 -2.61
CA ARG A 285 29.12 1.89 -2.32
C ARG A 285 28.46 1.16 -1.14
N ASP A 286 28.17 1.87 -0.06
CA ASP A 286 27.82 1.27 1.24
C ASP A 286 26.31 1.11 1.41
N ALA A 287 25.48 2.02 0.84
CA ALA A 287 24.05 2.08 1.07
C ALA A 287 23.17 1.95 -0.19
N ALA A 288 23.52 2.62 -1.29
CA ALA A 288 22.66 2.65 -2.48
C ALA A 288 22.46 1.26 -3.12
N GLN A 289 23.42 0.36 -2.95
CA GLN A 289 23.36 -1.02 -3.42
C GLN A 289 22.86 -2.01 -2.36
N ALA A 290 22.69 -1.57 -1.12
CA ALA A 290 22.27 -2.45 -0.03
C ALA A 290 20.85 -2.99 -0.24
N PRO A 291 20.55 -4.21 0.23
CA PRO A 291 19.19 -4.70 0.30
C PRO A 291 18.33 -3.75 1.13
N PHE A 292 17.21 -3.31 0.57
CA PHE A 292 16.22 -2.55 1.35
C PHE A 292 15.34 -3.47 2.20
N VAL A 293 14.97 -4.62 1.63
CA VAL A 293 14.23 -5.66 2.35
C VAL A 293 15.22 -6.78 2.69
N PRO A 294 15.27 -7.24 3.95
CA PRO A 294 16.10 -8.35 4.35
C PRO A 294 15.95 -9.58 3.43
N GLY A 295 17.06 -10.23 3.13
CA GLY A 295 17.09 -11.42 2.26
C GLY A 295 16.92 -11.13 0.75
N THR A 296 16.90 -9.88 0.31
CA THR A 296 17.01 -9.54 -1.12
C THR A 296 18.47 -9.34 -1.53
N PRO A 297 18.85 -9.61 -2.79
CA PRO A 297 20.23 -9.42 -3.24
C PRO A 297 20.64 -7.94 -3.26
N ARG A 298 21.94 -7.70 -3.12
CA ARG A 298 22.52 -6.38 -3.43
C ARG A 298 22.31 -6.08 -4.91
N LEU A 299 21.94 -4.83 -5.22
CA LEU A 299 21.69 -4.39 -6.58
C LEU A 299 22.17 -2.96 -6.76
N ASP A 300 22.93 -2.71 -7.80
CA ASP A 300 23.26 -1.34 -8.23
C ASP A 300 22.05 -0.70 -8.91
N ARG A 301 21.17 -0.08 -8.07
CA ARG A 301 19.95 0.58 -8.53
C ARG A 301 20.23 1.79 -9.40
N TRP A 302 21.36 2.46 -9.18
CA TRP A 302 21.78 3.58 -10.02
C TRP A 302 22.08 3.11 -11.45
N ALA A 303 22.93 2.08 -11.61
CA ALA A 303 23.22 1.51 -12.92
C ALA A 303 21.97 0.91 -13.58
N PHE A 304 21.18 0.15 -12.82
CA PHE A 304 19.91 -0.43 -13.28
C PHE A 304 18.95 0.63 -13.85
N THR A 305 18.84 1.76 -13.16
CA THR A 305 17.97 2.87 -13.54
C THR A 305 18.49 3.60 -14.76
N ARG A 306 19.80 3.88 -14.81
CA ARG A 306 20.49 4.49 -15.95
C ARG A 306 20.27 3.68 -17.23
N ASP A 307 20.50 2.38 -17.16
CA ASP A 307 20.41 1.48 -18.33
C ASP A 307 18.97 1.40 -18.89
N ARG A 308 17.97 1.88 -18.13
CA ARG A 308 16.55 2.00 -18.53
C ARG A 308 16.13 3.44 -18.83
N GLY A 309 17.10 4.33 -19.06
CA GLY A 309 16.87 5.70 -19.46
C GLY A 309 16.58 6.68 -18.34
N GLY A 310 16.74 6.25 -17.08
CA GLY A 310 16.62 7.14 -15.94
C GLY A 310 17.72 8.22 -15.94
N ARG A 311 17.35 9.44 -15.61
CA ARG A 311 18.27 10.57 -15.52
C ARG A 311 19.14 10.46 -14.28
N THR A 312 20.23 9.71 -14.40
CA THR A 312 21.27 9.55 -13.38
C THR A 312 22.63 9.82 -13.97
N THR A 313 23.53 10.41 -13.20
CA THR A 313 24.92 10.71 -13.63
C THR A 313 25.88 10.66 -12.44
N VAL A 314 27.16 10.70 -12.72
CA VAL A 314 28.25 10.78 -11.74
C VAL A 314 29.39 11.62 -12.31
N ALA A 315 30.02 12.41 -11.48
CA ALA A 315 31.23 13.18 -11.83
C ALA A 315 32.24 13.21 -10.68
N GLU A 316 33.46 13.64 -10.97
CA GLU A 316 34.54 13.69 -9.98
C GLU A 316 34.26 14.68 -8.84
N ASP A 317 33.48 15.73 -9.13
CA ASP A 317 33.01 16.73 -8.16
C ASP A 317 31.69 17.38 -8.63
N LEU A 318 31.15 18.26 -7.80
CA LEU A 318 29.91 18.98 -8.11
C LEU A 318 30.07 19.92 -9.33
N THR A 319 31.22 20.53 -9.50
CA THR A 319 31.46 21.48 -10.62
C THR A 319 31.35 20.77 -11.95
N ALA A 320 31.90 19.55 -12.04
CA ALA A 320 31.80 18.71 -13.22
C ALA A 320 30.37 18.19 -13.51
N LEU A 321 29.45 18.20 -12.52
CA LEU A 321 28.04 17.86 -12.71
C LEU A 321 27.23 19.03 -13.34
N LEU A 322 27.60 20.27 -13.14
CA LEU A 322 26.79 21.44 -13.48
C LEU A 322 26.28 21.47 -14.93
N PRO A 323 27.05 21.08 -15.97
CA PRO A 323 26.53 21.05 -17.33
C PRO A 323 25.33 20.11 -17.50
N VAL A 324 25.40 18.92 -16.90
CA VAL A 324 24.31 17.92 -16.96
C VAL A 324 23.11 18.36 -16.13
N LEU A 325 23.34 18.96 -14.96
CA LEU A 325 22.25 19.49 -14.14
C LEU A 325 21.46 20.59 -14.86
N ARG A 326 22.16 21.47 -15.58
CA ARG A 326 21.53 22.51 -16.42
C ARG A 326 20.74 21.92 -17.58
N GLU A 327 21.26 20.91 -18.25
CA GLU A 327 20.55 20.14 -19.28
C GLU A 327 19.25 19.54 -18.73
N TRP A 328 19.27 19.04 -17.50
CA TRP A 328 18.08 18.54 -16.82
C TRP A 328 17.14 19.65 -16.32
N GLY A 329 17.54 20.93 -16.38
CA GLY A 329 16.74 22.08 -15.97
C GLY A 329 16.88 22.42 -14.50
N HIS A 330 17.98 22.02 -13.86
CA HIS A 330 18.33 22.40 -12.49
C HIS A 330 19.33 23.56 -12.49
N THR A 331 19.20 24.44 -11.50
CA THR A 331 20.26 25.43 -11.20
C THR A 331 21.35 24.78 -10.33
N GLU A 332 22.44 25.49 -10.16
CA GLU A 332 23.52 25.08 -9.26
C GLU A 332 22.98 24.96 -7.81
N PRO A 333 23.19 23.80 -7.13
CA PRO A 333 22.74 23.59 -5.77
C PRO A 333 23.44 24.50 -4.77
N VAL A 334 22.69 25.12 -3.88
CA VAL A 334 23.21 25.91 -2.76
C VAL A 334 23.55 24.98 -1.61
N LEU A 335 24.86 24.68 -1.44
CA LEU A 335 25.31 23.80 -0.39
C LEU A 335 25.49 24.56 0.93
N ASP A 336 24.78 24.13 1.96
CA ASP A 336 25.09 24.46 3.35
C ASP A 336 26.22 23.56 3.88
N ASP A 337 26.68 23.78 5.11
CA ASP A 337 27.76 22.99 5.72
C ASP A 337 27.41 21.52 5.89
N GLU A 338 26.13 21.21 6.19
CA GLU A 338 25.66 19.82 6.29
C GLU A 338 25.68 19.13 4.92
N ALA A 339 25.19 19.78 3.87
CA ALA A 339 25.23 19.25 2.52
C ALA A 339 26.67 18.99 2.05
N ARG A 340 27.59 19.92 2.31
CA ARG A 340 29.02 19.74 2.01
C ARG A 340 29.59 18.54 2.76
N ALA A 341 29.31 18.43 4.05
CA ALA A 341 29.79 17.33 4.87
C ALA A 341 29.27 15.96 4.40
N ARG A 342 28.00 15.88 3.94
CA ARG A 342 27.38 14.64 3.44
C ARG A 342 27.93 14.23 2.07
N LEU A 343 28.19 15.18 1.19
CA LEU A 343 28.75 14.89 -0.13
C LEU A 343 30.24 14.58 -0.05
N GLY A 344 30.97 15.25 0.87
CA GLY A 344 32.42 15.05 1.05
C GLY A 344 33.22 15.52 -0.16
N ASP A 345 34.52 15.20 -0.11
CA ASP A 345 35.45 15.41 -1.20
C ASP A 345 35.51 14.14 -2.07
N GLY A 346 35.18 14.22 -3.33
CA GLY A 346 35.23 13.10 -4.28
C GLY A 346 34.02 13.01 -5.17
N ARG A 347 33.86 11.82 -5.80
CA ARG A 347 32.80 11.61 -6.80
C ARG A 347 31.42 11.82 -6.22
N VAL A 348 30.64 12.61 -6.93
CA VAL A 348 29.24 12.93 -6.60
C VAL A 348 28.33 12.23 -7.61
N PHE A 349 27.40 11.45 -7.08
CA PHE A 349 26.31 10.83 -7.84
C PHE A 349 25.09 11.71 -7.82
N ALA A 350 24.36 11.75 -8.92
CA ALA A 350 23.16 12.57 -9.08
C ALA A 350 22.02 11.82 -9.75
N ALA A 351 20.80 12.16 -9.37
CA ALA A 351 19.58 11.77 -10.06
C ALA A 351 18.58 12.94 -10.11
N ASP A 352 18.02 13.19 -11.30
CA ASP A 352 16.81 14.02 -11.44
C ASP A 352 15.62 13.19 -10.98
N VAL A 353 14.94 13.58 -9.90
CA VAL A 353 14.00 12.72 -9.19
C VAL A 353 12.58 13.23 -9.21
N VAL A 354 11.66 12.27 -9.16
CA VAL A 354 10.21 12.47 -9.05
C VAL A 354 9.64 11.52 -7.98
N PRO A 355 8.53 11.87 -7.32
CA PRO A 355 7.84 10.92 -6.43
C PRO A 355 7.15 9.84 -7.28
N ALA A 356 7.25 8.58 -6.87
CA ALA A 356 6.52 7.46 -7.44
C ALA A 356 5.53 6.93 -6.40
N ILE A 357 4.26 6.76 -6.78
CA ILE A 357 3.15 6.55 -5.86
C ILE A 357 2.77 5.08 -5.80
N THR A 358 2.71 4.51 -4.59
CA THR A 358 2.39 3.09 -4.33
C THR A 358 0.93 2.89 -3.96
N PHE A 359 0.39 3.65 -3.00
CA PHE A 359 -1.02 3.70 -2.68
C PHE A 359 -1.39 5.01 -1.97
N THR A 360 -2.67 5.38 -2.08
CA THR A 360 -3.23 6.62 -1.51
C THR A 360 -3.69 6.39 -0.07
N PHE A 361 -3.59 7.41 0.79
CA PHE A 361 -4.09 7.38 2.17
C PHE A 361 -5.53 7.86 2.30
N GLY A 362 -6.00 8.67 1.37
CA GLY A 362 -7.42 8.98 1.22
C GLY A 362 -8.19 7.80 0.64
N GLY A 363 -9.42 7.62 1.09
CA GLY A 363 -10.26 6.48 0.70
C GLY A 363 -11.65 6.58 1.33
N VAL A 364 -12.28 5.44 1.56
CA VAL A 364 -13.63 5.32 2.14
C VAL A 364 -13.57 5.62 3.64
N GLU A 365 -14.46 6.50 4.10
CA GLU A 365 -14.60 6.77 5.54
C GLU A 365 -15.30 5.61 6.25
N VAL A 366 -14.73 5.23 7.39
CA VAL A 366 -15.24 4.14 8.23
C VAL A 366 -15.32 4.58 9.69
N ASP A 367 -16.13 3.84 10.46
CA ASP A 367 -16.09 3.91 11.91
C ASP A 367 -14.89 3.15 12.49
N GLU A 368 -14.78 3.12 13.82
CA GLU A 368 -13.70 2.42 14.52
C GLU A 368 -13.68 0.91 14.27
N GLU A 369 -14.78 0.35 13.80
CA GLU A 369 -14.92 -1.08 13.48
C GLU A 369 -14.58 -1.41 12.02
N GLY A 370 -14.46 -0.40 11.14
CA GLY A 370 -14.22 -0.57 9.72
C GLY A 370 -15.50 -0.65 8.88
N THR A 371 -16.67 -0.32 9.47
CA THR A 371 -17.94 -0.16 8.75
C THR A 371 -17.93 1.17 8.01
N VAL A 372 -18.32 1.17 6.74
CA VAL A 372 -18.45 2.40 5.95
C VAL A 372 -19.50 3.31 6.57
N VAL A 373 -19.21 4.60 6.68
CA VAL A 373 -20.12 5.62 7.21
C VAL A 373 -20.60 6.59 6.14
N ASP A 374 -21.78 7.18 6.35
CA ASP A 374 -22.30 8.27 5.51
C ASP A 374 -21.69 9.62 5.94
N ALA A 375 -22.02 10.70 5.24
CA ALA A 375 -21.53 12.05 5.53
C ALA A 375 -21.94 12.60 6.93
N SER A 376 -22.87 11.95 7.61
CA SER A 376 -23.26 12.27 9.00
C SER A 376 -22.55 11.38 10.04
N GLY A 377 -21.66 10.48 9.60
CA GLY A 377 -20.97 9.52 10.47
C GLY A 377 -21.81 8.30 10.84
N ARG A 378 -22.97 8.07 10.22
CA ARG A 378 -23.81 6.90 10.51
C ARG A 378 -23.31 5.69 9.71
N PRO A 379 -23.14 4.52 10.34
CA PRO A 379 -22.68 3.32 9.66
C PRO A 379 -23.69 2.83 8.61
N LEU A 380 -23.17 2.31 7.50
CA LEU A 380 -23.92 1.59 6.47
C LEU A 380 -23.84 0.08 6.76
N PRO A 381 -24.89 -0.51 7.34
CA PRO A 381 -24.81 -1.87 7.89
C PRO A 381 -24.47 -2.92 6.83
N GLY A 382 -23.39 -3.68 7.05
CA GLY A 382 -22.92 -4.75 6.16
C GLY A 382 -22.01 -4.28 5.04
N LEU A 383 -21.66 -2.98 4.99
CA LEU A 383 -20.66 -2.46 4.06
C LEU A 383 -19.38 -2.12 4.85
N TYR A 384 -18.27 -2.74 4.47
CA TYR A 384 -16.98 -2.59 5.15
C TYR A 384 -15.90 -2.16 4.15
N ALA A 385 -14.86 -1.46 4.64
CA ALA A 385 -13.66 -1.18 3.85
C ALA A 385 -12.42 -1.72 4.56
N ALA A 386 -11.46 -2.23 3.77
CA ALA A 386 -10.23 -2.80 4.29
C ALA A 386 -9.03 -2.51 3.38
N GLY A 387 -7.82 -2.58 3.94
CA GLY A 387 -6.59 -2.25 3.24
C GLY A 387 -6.56 -0.79 2.81
N ALA A 388 -6.04 -0.52 1.62
CA ALA A 388 -5.89 0.84 1.11
C ALA A 388 -7.20 1.51 0.65
N ASP A 389 -8.34 0.80 0.68
CA ASP A 389 -9.65 1.43 0.50
C ASP A 389 -10.12 2.16 1.77
N MET A 390 -9.62 1.78 2.95
CA MET A 390 -9.91 2.42 4.21
C MET A 390 -9.11 3.72 4.35
N SER A 391 -9.78 4.85 4.51
CA SER A 391 -9.13 6.15 4.72
C SER A 391 -8.54 6.32 6.12
N ASP A 392 -7.70 7.33 6.29
CA ASP A 392 -7.26 7.87 7.57
C ASP A 392 -6.51 6.88 8.49
N VAL A 393 -5.84 5.90 7.87
CA VAL A 393 -4.85 5.08 8.58
C VAL A 393 -3.52 5.81 8.67
N TYR A 394 -3.15 6.53 7.61
CA TYR A 394 -1.96 7.38 7.51
C TYR A 394 -2.29 8.73 6.86
N HIS A 395 -1.40 9.72 7.04
CA HIS A 395 -1.51 11.03 6.42
C HIS A 395 -0.19 11.53 5.81
N GLU A 396 0.83 11.78 6.62
CA GLU A 396 2.16 12.25 6.19
C GLU A 396 3.21 11.15 6.31
N GLY A 397 3.08 10.31 7.32
CA GLY A 397 3.96 9.17 7.57
C GLY A 397 3.40 7.86 7.02
N TYR A 398 4.15 6.78 7.25
CA TYR A 398 3.77 5.44 6.80
C TYR A 398 4.17 4.39 7.82
N GLY A 399 3.24 3.54 8.21
CA GLY A 399 3.41 2.57 9.29
C GLY A 399 3.13 1.11 8.93
N GLY A 400 3.16 0.71 7.62
CA GLY A 400 3.04 -0.70 7.24
C GLY A 400 1.73 -1.09 6.54
N GLY A 401 1.65 -0.94 5.22
CA GLY A 401 0.43 -1.23 4.44
C GLY A 401 0.08 -2.72 4.34
N LEU A 402 1.05 -3.63 4.42
CA LEU A 402 0.76 -5.08 4.46
C LEU A 402 0.13 -5.47 5.80
N CYS A 403 0.63 -4.91 6.92
CA CYS A 403 0.02 -5.10 8.24
C CYS A 403 -1.39 -4.51 8.27
N GLN A 404 -1.57 -3.27 7.77
CA GLN A 404 -2.89 -2.65 7.60
C GLN A 404 -3.86 -3.57 6.84
N ALA A 405 -3.40 -4.18 5.74
CA ALA A 405 -4.21 -5.06 4.92
C ALA A 405 -4.69 -6.30 5.70
N VAL A 406 -3.80 -6.93 6.45
CA VAL A 406 -4.14 -8.12 7.27
C VAL A 406 -5.09 -7.74 8.41
N VAL A 407 -4.75 -6.72 9.19
CA VAL A 407 -5.52 -6.32 10.37
C VAL A 407 -6.93 -5.89 9.99
N SER A 408 -7.07 -4.95 9.05
CA SER A 408 -8.38 -4.44 8.62
C SER A 408 -9.19 -5.50 7.88
N GLY A 409 -8.54 -6.32 7.05
CA GLY A 409 -9.20 -7.42 6.33
C GLY A 409 -9.78 -8.45 7.29
N ARG A 410 -9.00 -8.96 8.25
CA ARG A 410 -9.47 -9.89 9.27
C ARG A 410 -10.65 -9.33 10.06
N ARG A 411 -10.57 -8.06 10.46
CA ARG A 411 -11.65 -7.38 11.18
C ARG A 411 -12.93 -7.33 10.35
N ALA A 412 -12.86 -6.91 9.09
CA ALA A 412 -14.00 -6.89 8.18
C ALA A 412 -14.61 -8.30 7.98
N GLY A 413 -13.77 -9.33 7.87
CA GLY A 413 -14.21 -10.72 7.76
C GLY A 413 -14.99 -11.22 8.98
N LEU A 414 -14.51 -10.90 10.20
CA LEU A 414 -15.20 -11.25 11.45
C LEU A 414 -16.56 -10.57 11.56
N LEU A 415 -16.62 -9.27 11.24
CA LEU A 415 -17.86 -8.48 11.28
C LEU A 415 -18.90 -9.00 10.27
N ALA A 416 -18.45 -9.28 9.04
CA ALA A 416 -19.31 -9.82 7.99
C ALA A 416 -19.87 -11.20 8.38
N ALA A 417 -19.03 -12.08 8.92
CA ALA A 417 -19.45 -13.40 9.37
C ALA A 417 -20.41 -13.33 10.58
N ALA A 418 -20.18 -12.41 11.52
CA ALA A 418 -21.10 -12.18 12.66
C ALA A 418 -22.47 -11.71 12.18
N ARG A 419 -22.50 -10.79 11.21
CA ARG A 419 -23.73 -10.30 10.59
C ARG A 419 -24.52 -11.41 9.89
N ALA A 420 -23.84 -12.26 9.11
CA ALA A 420 -24.50 -13.38 8.41
C ALA A 420 -25.19 -14.34 9.40
N ARG A 421 -24.66 -14.51 10.61
CA ARG A 421 -25.25 -15.33 11.66
C ARG A 421 -26.35 -14.63 12.46
N GLY A 422 -26.71 -13.37 12.12
CA GLY A 422 -27.70 -12.59 12.88
C GLY A 422 -27.29 -12.20 14.31
N ARG A 423 -25.98 -12.23 14.63
CA ARG A 423 -25.44 -11.85 15.93
C ARG A 423 -24.95 -10.39 15.88
N PRO A 424 -25.23 -9.56 16.94
CA PRO A 424 -24.55 -8.27 17.05
C PRO A 424 -23.03 -8.51 17.12
N ALA A 425 -22.25 -7.66 16.47
CA ALA A 425 -20.80 -7.67 16.59
C ALA A 425 -20.43 -7.41 18.05
N ALA A 426 -19.60 -8.27 18.65
CA ALA A 426 -19.07 -8.04 19.98
C ALA A 426 -18.09 -6.86 19.90
N THR A 427 -18.48 -5.72 20.43
CA THR A 427 -17.60 -4.57 20.63
C THR A 427 -16.59 -4.95 21.72
N GLY A 428 -15.30 -5.02 21.36
CA GLY A 428 -14.19 -5.14 22.31
C GLY A 428 -13.80 -6.57 22.69
N ALA A 429 -13.18 -7.31 21.77
CA ALA A 429 -12.37 -8.49 22.12
C ALA A 429 -11.05 -8.46 21.36
N ALA A 430 -10.10 -7.69 21.85
CA ALA A 430 -8.71 -8.09 21.79
C ALA A 430 -8.60 -9.34 22.70
N GLY A 431 -8.37 -10.53 22.14
CA GLY A 431 -8.01 -11.71 22.94
C GLY A 431 -8.96 -12.89 22.92
N GLN A 432 -9.45 -13.32 21.76
CA GLN A 432 -9.83 -14.73 21.60
C GLN A 432 -9.26 -15.21 20.26
N THR A 433 -8.13 -15.89 20.34
CA THR A 433 -7.62 -16.76 19.28
C THR A 433 -8.68 -17.81 18.96
N PRO A 434 -9.07 -18.01 17.70
CA PRO A 434 -9.74 -19.24 17.30
C PRO A 434 -8.77 -20.40 17.59
N SER A 435 -9.29 -21.45 18.21
CA SER A 435 -8.59 -22.71 18.47
C SER A 435 -7.81 -23.18 17.24
N ASP A 436 -6.59 -23.68 17.50
CA ASP A 436 -5.59 -24.26 16.60
C ASP A 436 -6.08 -24.69 15.21
N PRO A 437 -5.40 -24.29 14.14
CA PRO A 437 -5.62 -24.89 12.83
C PRO A 437 -5.31 -26.38 12.95
N ARG A 438 -6.25 -27.23 12.53
CA ARG A 438 -6.07 -28.69 12.53
C ARG A 438 -4.78 -29.05 11.82
N PRO A 439 -3.91 -29.91 12.41
CA PRO A 439 -2.72 -30.38 11.74
C PRO A 439 -3.12 -31.07 10.44
N LEU A 440 -2.47 -30.71 9.35
CA LEU A 440 -2.59 -31.36 8.05
C LEU A 440 -2.09 -32.80 8.23
N GLY A 441 -3.02 -33.75 8.23
CA GLY A 441 -2.71 -35.16 8.16
C GLY A 441 -1.93 -35.53 6.90
N GLY A 442 -0.93 -36.39 7.05
CA GLY A 442 0.11 -36.78 6.13
C GLY A 442 -0.26 -37.29 4.75
#